data_134632e4ca8979de8aedc0640a6cd756
#
_entry.id   134632e4ca8979de8aedc0640a6cd756
#
_cell.length_a   1.000
_cell.length_b   1.000
_cell.length_c   1.000
_cell.angle_alpha   90.00
_cell.angle_beta   90.00
_cell.angle_gamma   90.00
#
_symmetry.space_group_name_H-M   'P 1'
#
loop_
_entity.id
_entity.type
_entity.pdbx_description
1 polymer ?
#
loop_
_entity_poly.entity_id
_entity_poly.type
_entity_poly.pdbx_seq_one_letter_code
_entity_poly.pdbx_strand_id
1 'polypeptide(L)'
;MRTTAVLLGLAVTTALSVPQAQARPAKAAALASYPAAEAQVLDLSKRLIALRSVRGDNNETGKALAVVKDALVGGGWQAGDIEIVPVDDTAYLIATWQGSDPSLKPLVISGHMDVVEADPKDWTRDPFTPVVEDGILYGRGASDMKFDAALATSSLIEMRRQGYKPKRTIVLQFSGDEETTMKTGRIIADRLKNAELVINIDGGGGTLDEATAKPLYWTWQGAEKTYVDYQVEVTNPGGHSSAPRPVNAIVQMAQALEKIGAYRFKAELNPVTKAYFVSAAQFETDPKLAAAMRAFAANPADEAALATLRANPAYVGKVGTTCVPTMIHGGHAQNALPQRVTANINCRVFPGHTREEIRSELAGVAGGEVTITDVSGGDTTMSPASPMRADFVGAVEKAMKRVYPGVPVFPSQSSGATDSMWYRALGVPSYAASATFSKDSEDFAHGLNERVRLSNIRPGLNYYSILFSELSK
;
A
#
# COMPACT_ATOMS: atom_id res chain seq x y z
N MET A 1 53.25 -21.90 -73.85
CA MET A 1 53.01 -21.26 -72.56
C MET A 1 51.95 -22.05 -71.83
N ARG A 2 52.30 -22.67 -70.72
CA ARG A 2 51.47 -23.67 -70.03
C ARG A 2 50.66 -22.91 -68.95
N THR A 3 49.31 -23.03 -69.00
CA THR A 3 48.39 -22.53 -68.01
C THR A 3 48.05 -23.63 -67.01
N THR A 4 48.40 -23.41 -65.76
CA THR A 4 48.13 -24.33 -64.64
C THR A 4 46.77 -23.93 -64.00
N ALA A 5 45.81 -24.86 -64.01
CA ALA A 5 44.52 -24.69 -63.31
C ALA A 5 44.65 -25.22 -61.87
N VAL A 6 44.26 -24.38 -60.90
CA VAL A 6 44.16 -24.73 -59.45
C VAL A 6 42.70 -25.10 -59.14
N LEU A 7 42.48 -26.37 -58.76
CA LEU A 7 41.19 -26.84 -58.23
C LEU A 7 41.08 -26.51 -56.75
N LEU A 8 40.11 -25.67 -56.38
CA LEU A 8 39.68 -25.47 -54.98
C LEU A 8 38.63 -26.52 -54.61
N GLY A 9 38.97 -27.40 -53.68
CA GLY A 9 38.03 -28.33 -53.10
C GLY A 9 37.20 -27.68 -51.99
N LEU A 10 35.86 -27.63 -52.15
CA LEU A 10 34.91 -27.25 -51.09
C LEU A 10 34.68 -28.46 -50.16
N ALA A 11 35.13 -28.38 -48.92
CA ALA A 11 34.75 -29.31 -47.87
C ALA A 11 33.41 -28.88 -47.27
N VAL A 12 32.35 -29.63 -47.49
CA VAL A 12 31.03 -29.43 -46.84
C VAL A 12 31.06 -30.16 -45.51
N THR A 13 31.15 -29.42 -44.41
CA THR A 13 30.95 -29.96 -43.06
C THR A 13 29.46 -29.96 -42.73
N THR A 14 28.83 -31.11 -42.74
CA THR A 14 27.48 -31.35 -42.23
C THR A 14 27.51 -31.29 -40.69
N ALA A 15 27.05 -30.21 -40.11
CA ALA A 15 26.79 -30.11 -38.67
C ALA A 15 25.52 -30.92 -38.34
N LEU A 16 25.69 -32.02 -37.62
CA LEU A 16 24.59 -32.77 -37.00
C LEU A 16 24.04 -31.94 -35.85
N SER A 17 22.88 -31.33 -36.06
CA SER A 17 22.11 -30.70 -35.00
C SER A 17 21.48 -31.74 -34.09
N VAL A 18 22.01 -31.91 -32.88
CA VAL A 18 21.39 -32.69 -31.82
C VAL A 18 20.14 -31.91 -31.36
N PRO A 19 18.94 -32.51 -31.38
CA PRO A 19 17.75 -31.82 -30.83
C PRO A 19 17.94 -31.70 -29.34
N GLN A 20 18.03 -30.42 -28.83
CA GLN A 20 17.92 -30.13 -27.43
C GLN A 20 16.51 -30.53 -26.99
N ALA A 21 16.43 -31.59 -26.19
CA ALA A 21 15.19 -31.95 -25.49
C ALA A 21 14.80 -30.79 -24.59
N GLN A 22 13.78 -30.03 -24.99
CA GLN A 22 13.13 -29.05 -24.10
C GLN A 22 12.58 -29.82 -22.90
N ALA A 23 13.18 -29.65 -21.74
CA ALA A 23 12.68 -30.20 -20.50
C ALA A 23 11.23 -29.70 -20.31
N ARG A 24 10.27 -30.61 -20.29
CA ARG A 24 8.89 -30.29 -19.93
C ARG A 24 8.91 -29.60 -18.58
N PRO A 25 8.24 -28.43 -18.41
CA PRO A 25 8.17 -27.79 -17.11
C PRO A 25 7.60 -28.81 -16.12
N ALA A 26 8.30 -29.01 -15.02
CA ALA A 26 7.84 -29.88 -13.94
C ALA A 26 6.45 -29.38 -13.51
N LYS A 27 5.48 -30.30 -13.47
CA LYS A 27 4.11 -29.97 -13.04
C LYS A 27 4.19 -29.40 -11.63
N ALA A 28 3.80 -28.13 -11.45
CA ALA A 28 3.84 -27.48 -10.14
C ALA A 28 3.09 -28.38 -9.14
N ALA A 29 3.71 -28.67 -8.00
CA ALA A 29 3.07 -29.46 -6.96
C ALA A 29 1.81 -28.72 -6.48
N ALA A 30 0.70 -29.45 -6.32
CA ALA A 30 -0.55 -28.86 -5.86
C ALA A 30 -0.37 -28.10 -4.54
N LEU A 31 -1.10 -27.01 -4.36
CA LEU A 31 -1.12 -26.28 -3.09
C LEU A 31 -1.73 -27.17 -2.01
N ALA A 32 -1.24 -27.04 -0.78
CA ALA A 32 -1.85 -27.71 0.35
C ALA A 32 -3.30 -27.21 0.52
N SER A 33 -4.21 -28.13 0.78
CA SER A 33 -5.59 -27.83 1.10
C SER A 33 -5.79 -27.94 2.61
N TYR A 34 -6.40 -26.93 3.18
CA TYR A 34 -6.71 -26.82 4.59
C TYR A 34 -8.21 -26.51 4.75
N PRO A 35 -9.13 -27.51 4.53
CA PRO A 35 -10.56 -27.23 4.42
C PRO A 35 -11.15 -26.50 5.62
N ALA A 36 -10.68 -26.80 6.84
CA ALA A 36 -11.13 -26.12 8.04
C ALA A 36 -10.65 -24.65 8.10
N ALA A 37 -9.39 -24.38 7.72
CA ALA A 37 -8.88 -23.02 7.67
C ALA A 37 -9.49 -22.23 6.50
N GLU A 38 -9.71 -22.88 5.35
CA GLU A 38 -10.37 -22.26 4.20
C GLU A 38 -11.81 -21.82 4.55
N ALA A 39 -12.56 -22.66 5.25
CA ALA A 39 -13.89 -22.32 5.76
C ALA A 39 -13.84 -21.22 6.83
N GLN A 40 -12.82 -21.26 7.71
CA GLN A 40 -12.63 -20.25 8.75
C GLN A 40 -12.35 -18.87 8.17
N VAL A 41 -11.54 -18.74 7.11
CA VAL A 41 -11.30 -17.45 6.44
C VAL A 41 -12.61 -16.84 5.98
N LEU A 42 -13.46 -17.60 5.30
CA LEU A 42 -14.74 -17.10 4.82
C LEU A 42 -15.68 -16.71 5.96
N ASP A 43 -15.78 -17.54 7.01
CA ASP A 43 -16.61 -17.25 8.19
C ASP A 43 -16.15 -15.99 8.91
N LEU A 44 -14.85 -15.88 9.20
CA LEU A 44 -14.29 -14.71 9.85
C LEU A 44 -14.49 -13.45 9.00
N SER A 45 -14.22 -13.50 7.70
CA SER A 45 -14.43 -12.35 6.81
C SER A 45 -15.87 -11.87 6.87
N LYS A 46 -16.85 -12.78 6.79
CA LYS A 46 -18.27 -12.41 6.90
C LYS A 46 -18.61 -11.80 8.26
N ARG A 47 -18.15 -12.40 9.33
CA ARG A 47 -18.42 -11.90 10.71
C ARG A 47 -17.79 -10.53 10.94
N LEU A 48 -16.57 -10.29 10.42
CA LEU A 48 -15.89 -9.00 10.54
C LEU A 48 -16.58 -7.92 9.68
N ILE A 49 -16.96 -8.22 8.44
CA ILE A 49 -17.68 -7.30 7.56
C ILE A 49 -19.04 -6.91 8.14
N ALA A 50 -19.73 -7.84 8.80
CA ALA A 50 -21.04 -7.59 9.42
C ALA A 50 -20.99 -6.60 10.60
N LEU A 51 -19.80 -6.27 11.09
CA LEU A 51 -19.62 -5.29 12.17
C LEU A 51 -19.18 -3.94 11.58
N ARG A 52 -19.98 -2.90 11.88
CA ARG A 52 -19.71 -1.54 11.44
C ARG A 52 -18.58 -0.92 12.26
N SER A 53 -17.34 -1.22 11.91
CA SER A 53 -16.15 -0.67 12.56
C SER A 53 -15.73 0.69 11.98
N VAL A 54 -16.67 1.61 11.86
CA VAL A 54 -16.48 2.99 11.42
C VAL A 54 -16.35 3.88 12.64
N ARG A 55 -15.35 4.79 12.64
CA ARG A 55 -15.16 5.73 13.75
C ARG A 55 -16.38 6.59 14.02
N GLY A 56 -16.59 6.95 15.27
CA GLY A 56 -17.73 7.75 15.73
C GLY A 56 -18.85 6.92 16.32
N ASP A 57 -20.10 7.41 16.19
CA ASP A 57 -21.27 6.77 16.79
C ASP A 57 -21.49 5.34 16.27
N ASN A 58 -21.78 4.44 17.22
CA ASN A 58 -21.99 3.01 16.95
C ASN A 58 -20.77 2.29 16.35
N ASN A 59 -19.57 2.73 16.68
CA ASN A 59 -18.35 2.03 16.27
C ASN A 59 -18.26 0.64 16.90
N GLU A 60 -18.16 -0.39 16.06
CA GLU A 60 -18.06 -1.79 16.49
C GLU A 60 -16.65 -2.39 16.37
N THR A 61 -15.61 -1.56 16.23
CA THR A 61 -14.21 -2.03 16.12
C THR A 61 -13.84 -2.96 17.28
N GLY A 62 -14.19 -2.61 18.52
CA GLY A 62 -13.94 -3.48 19.68
C GLY A 62 -14.61 -4.85 19.59
N LYS A 63 -15.81 -4.92 19.00
CA LYS A 63 -16.50 -6.21 18.75
C LYS A 63 -15.81 -7.00 17.64
N ALA A 64 -15.34 -6.33 16.57
CA ALA A 64 -14.60 -6.98 15.51
C ALA A 64 -13.28 -7.57 16.01
N LEU A 65 -12.55 -6.85 16.85
CA LEU A 65 -11.35 -7.36 17.52
C LEU A 65 -11.65 -8.53 18.45
N ALA A 66 -12.80 -8.54 19.14
CA ALA A 66 -13.23 -9.66 19.97
C ALA A 66 -13.50 -10.93 19.12
N VAL A 67 -14.07 -10.79 17.93
CA VAL A 67 -14.22 -11.92 16.98
C VAL A 67 -12.88 -12.53 16.61
N VAL A 68 -11.85 -11.73 16.37
CA VAL A 68 -10.48 -12.20 16.11
C VAL A 68 -9.92 -12.91 17.34
N LYS A 69 -10.05 -12.31 18.52
CA LYS A 69 -9.61 -12.92 19.78
C LYS A 69 -10.24 -14.30 20.01
N ASP A 70 -11.56 -14.41 19.84
CA ASP A 70 -12.29 -15.68 19.99
C ASP A 70 -11.79 -16.75 19.01
N ALA A 71 -11.51 -16.35 17.75
CA ALA A 71 -10.94 -17.25 16.76
C ALA A 71 -9.55 -17.75 17.15
N LEU A 72 -8.67 -16.87 17.63
CA LEU A 72 -7.32 -17.22 18.09
C LEU A 72 -7.39 -18.16 19.31
N VAL A 73 -8.24 -17.87 20.30
CA VAL A 73 -8.45 -18.74 21.47
C VAL A 73 -8.97 -20.11 21.05
N GLY A 74 -9.96 -20.16 20.16
CA GLY A 74 -10.45 -21.40 19.54
C GLY A 74 -9.37 -22.16 18.76
N GLY A 75 -8.38 -21.45 18.24
CA GLY A 75 -7.18 -21.97 17.57
C GLY A 75 -6.05 -22.40 18.53
N GLY A 76 -6.30 -22.35 19.86
CA GLY A 76 -5.38 -22.84 20.90
C GLY A 76 -4.43 -21.78 21.48
N TRP A 77 -4.69 -20.50 21.25
CA TRP A 77 -3.95 -19.40 21.91
C TRP A 77 -4.47 -19.26 23.34
N GLN A 78 -3.59 -18.86 24.27
CA GLN A 78 -4.04 -18.53 25.61
C GLN A 78 -4.70 -17.16 25.60
N ALA A 79 -5.83 -17.01 26.29
CA ALA A 79 -6.55 -15.75 26.35
C ALA A 79 -5.70 -14.59 26.93
N GLY A 80 -4.76 -14.91 27.81
CA GLY A 80 -3.80 -13.97 28.39
C GLY A 80 -2.70 -13.46 27.42
N ASP A 81 -2.47 -14.16 26.32
CA ASP A 81 -1.54 -13.74 25.26
C ASP A 81 -2.19 -12.77 24.26
N ILE A 82 -3.49 -12.44 24.44
CA ILE A 82 -4.28 -11.59 23.55
C ILE A 82 -4.91 -10.46 24.33
N GLU A 83 -4.45 -9.24 24.09
CA GLU A 83 -5.03 -8.04 24.69
C GLU A 83 -5.85 -7.25 23.66
N ILE A 84 -6.97 -6.70 24.11
CA ILE A 84 -7.76 -5.69 23.40
C ILE A 84 -7.74 -4.46 24.29
N VAL A 85 -7.24 -3.36 23.79
CA VAL A 85 -7.07 -2.12 24.56
C VAL A 85 -7.97 -1.03 23.99
N PRO A 86 -8.96 -0.56 24.75
CA PRO A 86 -9.80 0.57 24.33
C PRO A 86 -8.99 1.87 24.22
N VAL A 87 -9.28 2.67 23.21
CA VAL A 87 -8.73 4.01 23.00
C VAL A 87 -9.84 4.89 22.45
N ASP A 88 -10.28 5.89 23.20
CA ASP A 88 -11.41 6.75 22.86
C ASP A 88 -12.67 5.94 22.48
N ASP A 89 -13.19 6.10 21.26
CA ASP A 89 -14.34 5.38 20.71
C ASP A 89 -13.95 4.10 19.93
N THR A 90 -12.69 3.71 19.95
CA THR A 90 -12.14 2.54 19.24
C THR A 90 -11.33 1.63 20.17
N ALA A 91 -10.64 0.65 19.60
CA ALA A 91 -9.71 -0.22 20.32
C ALA A 91 -8.66 -0.77 19.37
N TYR A 92 -7.58 -1.34 19.92
CA TYR A 92 -6.62 -2.14 19.16
C TYR A 92 -6.41 -3.52 19.80
N LEU A 93 -5.86 -4.46 19.04
CA LEU A 93 -5.53 -5.81 19.48
C LEU A 93 -4.03 -6.07 19.32
N ILE A 94 -3.43 -6.71 20.33
CA ILE A 94 -2.10 -7.34 20.23
C ILE A 94 -2.22 -8.78 20.72
N ALA A 95 -1.81 -9.73 19.87
CA ALA A 95 -1.77 -11.16 20.18
C ALA A 95 -0.36 -11.70 20.00
N THR A 96 0.20 -12.33 21.05
CA THR A 96 1.58 -12.80 21.08
C THR A 96 1.65 -14.31 20.96
N TRP A 97 2.44 -14.80 20.01
CA TRP A 97 2.83 -16.21 19.93
C TRP A 97 4.30 -16.32 20.28
N GLN A 98 4.58 -16.73 21.51
CA GLN A 98 5.94 -16.79 22.05
C GLN A 98 6.82 -17.74 21.24
N GLY A 99 7.97 -17.23 20.81
CA GLY A 99 9.03 -18.02 20.17
C GLY A 99 9.86 -18.82 21.17
N SER A 100 10.59 -19.80 20.66
CA SER A 100 11.47 -20.63 21.50
C SER A 100 12.79 -19.93 21.90
N ASP A 101 13.14 -18.84 21.23
CA ASP A 101 14.35 -18.03 21.50
C ASP A 101 13.97 -16.58 21.83
N PRO A 102 13.89 -16.24 23.13
CA PRO A 102 13.52 -14.90 23.56
C PRO A 102 14.59 -13.82 23.28
N SER A 103 15.79 -14.21 22.86
CA SER A 103 16.83 -13.25 22.48
C SER A 103 16.60 -12.62 21.09
N LEU A 104 15.79 -13.25 20.27
CA LEU A 104 15.43 -12.76 18.95
C LEU A 104 14.32 -11.70 19.03
N LYS A 105 14.52 -10.59 18.34
CA LYS A 105 13.49 -9.55 18.21
C LYS A 105 12.26 -10.11 17.50
N PRO A 106 11.02 -9.73 17.88
CA PRO A 106 9.79 -10.28 17.32
C PRO A 106 9.56 -9.92 15.85
N LEU A 107 8.88 -10.82 15.14
CA LEU A 107 8.20 -10.54 13.88
C LEU A 107 6.82 -9.97 14.21
N VAL A 108 6.48 -8.81 13.65
CA VAL A 108 5.14 -8.23 13.77
C VAL A 108 4.37 -8.44 12.46
N ILE A 109 3.13 -8.89 12.58
CA ILE A 109 2.13 -8.94 11.50
C ILE A 109 1.13 -7.84 11.83
N SER A 110 0.99 -6.87 10.95
CA SER A 110 0.27 -5.62 11.17
C SER A 110 -0.88 -5.47 10.18
N GLY A 111 -2.00 -4.97 10.64
CA GLY A 111 -3.13 -4.54 9.85
C GLY A 111 -4.08 -3.68 10.68
N HIS A 112 -5.24 -3.31 10.10
CA HIS A 112 -6.26 -2.54 10.80
C HIS A 112 -7.63 -3.24 10.78
N MET A 113 -8.54 -2.78 11.63
CA MET A 113 -9.87 -3.38 11.78
C MET A 113 -11.00 -2.39 11.52
N ASP A 114 -10.73 -1.11 11.57
CA ASP A 114 -11.67 -0.08 11.16
C ASP A 114 -11.86 -0.05 9.63
N VAL A 115 -12.86 0.67 9.19
CA VAL A 115 -13.18 0.88 7.77
C VAL A 115 -13.74 2.28 7.57
N VAL A 116 -13.62 2.82 6.37
CA VAL A 116 -14.26 4.09 6.01
C VAL A 116 -15.78 3.96 5.98
N GLU A 117 -16.48 5.08 6.11
CA GLU A 117 -17.93 5.16 6.05
C GLU A 117 -18.48 4.61 4.72
N ALA A 118 -19.68 4.03 4.79
CA ALA A 118 -20.42 3.56 3.63
C ALA A 118 -21.93 3.81 3.84
N ASP A 119 -22.52 4.71 3.02
CA ASP A 119 -23.98 4.95 3.05
C ASP A 119 -24.69 3.83 2.28
N PRO A 120 -25.55 3.03 2.93
CA PRO A 120 -26.29 1.95 2.25
C PRO A 120 -27.13 2.40 1.03
N LYS A 121 -27.52 3.69 0.98
CA LYS A 121 -28.31 4.23 -0.14
C LYS A 121 -27.54 4.27 -1.46
N ASP A 122 -26.20 4.38 -1.39
CA ASP A 122 -25.35 4.46 -2.56
C ASP A 122 -24.92 3.08 -3.07
N TRP A 123 -25.10 2.02 -2.25
CA TRP A 123 -24.68 0.66 -2.54
C TRP A 123 -25.80 -0.16 -3.18
N THR A 124 -25.47 -1.09 -4.07
CA THR A 124 -26.42 -2.06 -4.60
C THR A 124 -26.74 -3.19 -3.61
N ARG A 125 -25.89 -3.35 -2.59
CA ARG A 125 -26.03 -4.28 -1.46
C ARG A 125 -25.75 -3.51 -0.19
N ASP A 126 -26.34 -3.89 0.94
CA ASP A 126 -25.97 -3.30 2.23
C ASP A 126 -24.47 -3.55 2.50
N PRO A 127 -23.66 -2.48 2.73
CA PRO A 127 -22.21 -2.59 2.91
C PRO A 127 -21.81 -3.45 4.11
N PHE A 128 -22.65 -3.59 5.12
CA PHE A 128 -22.40 -4.36 6.33
C PHE A 128 -23.16 -5.70 6.38
N THR A 129 -23.79 -6.09 5.26
CA THR A 129 -24.38 -7.42 5.08
C THR A 129 -23.55 -8.19 4.05
N PRO A 130 -22.58 -9.02 4.47
CA PRO A 130 -21.65 -9.67 3.55
C PRO A 130 -22.37 -10.68 2.65
N VAL A 131 -22.21 -10.53 1.35
CA VAL A 131 -22.82 -11.37 0.31
C VAL A 131 -21.75 -12.07 -0.52
N VAL A 132 -21.95 -13.34 -0.81
CA VAL A 132 -21.11 -14.09 -1.76
C VAL A 132 -21.89 -14.33 -3.04
N GLU A 133 -21.39 -13.81 -4.15
CA GLU A 133 -21.94 -14.00 -5.50
C GLU A 133 -20.80 -14.33 -6.45
N ASP A 134 -20.96 -15.35 -7.28
CA ASP A 134 -20.02 -15.75 -8.32
C ASP A 134 -18.56 -15.90 -7.84
N GLY A 135 -18.36 -16.36 -6.61
CA GLY A 135 -17.04 -16.54 -6.00
C GLY A 135 -16.38 -15.24 -5.52
N ILE A 136 -17.16 -14.17 -5.40
CA ILE A 136 -16.73 -12.86 -4.90
C ILE A 136 -17.48 -12.57 -3.61
N LEU A 137 -16.76 -12.13 -2.57
CA LEU A 137 -17.33 -11.63 -1.32
C LEU A 137 -17.45 -10.11 -1.40
N TYR A 138 -18.65 -9.59 -1.20
CA TYR A 138 -18.97 -8.17 -1.19
C TYR A 138 -19.23 -7.67 0.23
N GLY A 139 -18.82 -6.45 0.52
CA GLY A 139 -19.06 -5.70 1.73
C GLY A 139 -17.96 -4.70 2.04
N ARG A 140 -18.21 -3.69 2.88
CA ARG A 140 -17.21 -2.72 3.32
C ARG A 140 -16.13 -3.41 4.17
N GLY A 141 -14.86 -3.24 3.81
CA GLY A 141 -13.73 -3.94 4.39
C GLY A 141 -13.42 -5.29 3.72
N ALA A 142 -14.10 -5.63 2.61
CA ALA A 142 -13.82 -6.87 1.89
C ALA A 142 -12.43 -6.89 1.26
N SER A 143 -11.94 -5.77 0.74
CA SER A 143 -10.56 -5.63 0.24
C SER A 143 -9.67 -4.85 1.21
N ASP A 144 -10.24 -3.92 1.96
CA ASP A 144 -9.52 -3.01 2.85
C ASP A 144 -10.10 -3.08 4.26
N MET A 145 -9.53 -3.91 5.18
CA MET A 145 -8.66 -5.04 4.91
C MET A 145 -9.09 -6.30 5.73
N LYS A 146 -10.42 -6.40 6.06
CA LYS A 146 -10.94 -7.47 6.94
C LYS A 146 -10.73 -8.88 6.38
N PHE A 147 -10.68 -9.04 5.05
CA PHE A 147 -10.38 -10.34 4.44
C PHE A 147 -8.93 -10.76 4.69
N ASP A 148 -7.95 -9.85 4.50
CA ASP A 148 -6.55 -10.15 4.81
C ASP A 148 -6.34 -10.38 6.31
N ALA A 149 -7.07 -9.67 7.18
CA ALA A 149 -7.08 -9.93 8.63
C ALA A 149 -7.58 -11.34 8.95
N ALA A 150 -8.68 -11.78 8.32
CA ALA A 150 -9.21 -13.13 8.47
C ALA A 150 -8.23 -14.18 7.94
N LEU A 151 -7.60 -13.89 6.80
CA LEU A 151 -6.65 -14.77 6.13
C LEU A 151 -5.36 -14.97 6.96
N ALA A 152 -4.77 -13.87 7.46
CA ALA A 152 -3.58 -13.93 8.31
C ALA A 152 -3.86 -14.63 9.65
N THR A 153 -5.00 -14.29 10.29
CA THR A 153 -5.43 -14.93 11.54
C THR A 153 -5.60 -16.45 11.35
N SER A 154 -6.32 -16.87 10.30
CA SER A 154 -6.53 -18.29 10.01
C SER A 154 -5.24 -19.01 9.63
N SER A 155 -4.29 -18.33 8.98
CA SER A 155 -2.98 -18.89 8.66
C SER A 155 -2.18 -19.19 9.92
N LEU A 156 -2.15 -18.29 10.89
CA LEU A 156 -1.47 -18.49 12.18
C LEU A 156 -2.11 -19.63 12.99
N ILE A 157 -3.44 -19.72 12.99
CA ILE A 157 -4.18 -20.81 13.64
C ILE A 157 -3.83 -22.15 12.98
N GLU A 158 -3.80 -22.21 11.65
CA GLU A 158 -3.45 -23.42 10.92
C GLU A 158 -2.00 -23.84 11.16
N MET A 159 -1.03 -22.89 11.12
CA MET A 159 0.37 -23.17 11.44
C MET A 159 0.51 -23.78 12.83
N ARG A 160 -0.21 -23.24 13.81
CA ARG A 160 -0.21 -23.77 15.19
C ARG A 160 -0.80 -25.19 15.25
N ARG A 161 -1.91 -25.44 14.53
CA ARG A 161 -2.55 -26.77 14.44
C ARG A 161 -1.63 -27.80 13.79
N GLN A 162 -0.78 -27.38 12.84
CA GLN A 162 0.23 -28.24 12.24
C GLN A 162 1.46 -28.47 13.13
N GLY A 163 1.48 -27.93 14.34
CA GLY A 163 2.57 -28.08 15.29
C GLY A 163 3.78 -27.20 15.01
N TYR A 164 3.64 -26.17 14.17
CA TYR A 164 4.70 -25.19 13.97
C TYR A 164 5.07 -24.51 15.31
N LYS A 165 6.36 -24.36 15.52
CA LYS A 165 6.93 -23.66 16.68
C LYS A 165 7.87 -22.58 16.19
N PRO A 166 7.49 -21.30 16.28
CA PRO A 166 8.36 -20.22 15.85
C PRO A 166 9.60 -20.15 16.74
N LYS A 167 10.76 -19.88 16.16
CA LYS A 167 11.96 -19.57 16.92
C LYS A 167 11.89 -18.15 17.46
N ARG A 168 11.55 -17.20 16.60
CA ARG A 168 11.27 -15.80 16.91
C ARG A 168 9.82 -15.65 17.34
N THR A 169 9.54 -14.85 18.35
CA THR A 169 8.16 -14.47 18.73
C THR A 169 7.42 -13.83 17.54
N ILE A 170 6.19 -14.26 17.30
CA ILE A 170 5.28 -13.64 16.33
C ILE A 170 4.26 -12.80 17.10
N VAL A 171 4.07 -11.56 16.69
CA VAL A 171 3.05 -10.66 17.24
C VAL A 171 2.08 -10.32 16.11
N LEU A 172 0.81 -10.70 16.24
CA LEU A 172 -0.28 -10.21 15.40
C LEU A 172 -0.89 -8.98 16.06
N GLN A 173 -1.02 -7.89 15.31
CA GLN A 173 -1.67 -6.70 15.81
C GLN A 173 -2.67 -6.15 14.79
N PHE A 174 -3.75 -5.54 15.30
CA PHE A 174 -4.71 -4.77 14.50
C PHE A 174 -4.97 -3.44 15.19
N SER A 175 -4.75 -2.34 14.46
CA SER A 175 -5.17 -0.99 14.84
C SER A 175 -6.69 -0.83 14.63
N GLY A 176 -7.25 0.26 15.11
CA GLY A 176 -8.69 0.47 15.04
C GLY A 176 -9.10 1.87 14.60
N ASP A 177 -8.22 2.62 13.98
CA ASP A 177 -8.45 3.97 13.48
C ASP A 177 -7.43 4.37 12.37
N GLU A 178 -6.97 3.40 11.60
CA GLU A 178 -6.05 3.60 10.48
C GLU A 178 -6.64 4.56 9.45
N GLU A 179 -7.92 4.37 9.13
CA GLU A 179 -8.70 5.12 8.15
C GLU A 179 -9.06 6.56 8.60
N THR A 180 -8.63 6.95 9.79
CA THR A 180 -9.02 8.25 10.37
C THR A 180 -7.86 8.96 11.06
N THR A 181 -7.63 8.67 12.35
CA THR A 181 -6.66 9.40 13.18
C THR A 181 -5.34 8.68 13.38
N MET A 182 -5.25 7.41 12.98
CA MET A 182 -4.06 6.55 13.09
C MET A 182 -3.41 6.56 14.50
N LYS A 183 -4.17 6.94 15.52
CA LYS A 183 -3.70 7.07 16.90
C LYS A 183 -3.30 5.72 17.49
N THR A 184 -4.13 4.70 17.25
CA THR A 184 -3.86 3.35 17.76
C THR A 184 -2.67 2.71 17.07
N GLY A 185 -2.49 2.90 15.75
CA GLY A 185 -1.30 2.47 15.00
C GLY A 185 -0.02 3.05 15.59
N ARG A 186 -0.01 4.35 15.92
CA ARG A 186 1.12 5.00 16.58
C ARG A 186 1.41 4.40 17.97
N ILE A 187 0.36 4.19 18.79
CA ILE A 187 0.52 3.58 20.12
C ILE A 187 1.11 2.18 20.02
N ILE A 188 0.62 1.36 19.08
CA ILE A 188 1.10 0.00 18.88
C ILE A 188 2.55 0.01 18.39
N ALA A 189 2.89 0.86 17.43
CA ALA A 189 4.26 0.96 16.92
C ALA A 189 5.26 1.33 18.03
N ASP A 190 4.92 2.26 18.92
CA ASP A 190 5.78 2.61 20.06
C ASP A 190 5.94 1.44 21.05
N ARG A 191 4.87 0.66 21.30
CA ARG A 191 4.93 -0.57 22.10
C ARG A 191 5.79 -1.67 21.46
N LEU A 192 5.81 -1.75 20.14
CA LEU A 192 6.49 -2.79 19.36
C LEU A 192 7.76 -2.29 18.65
N LYS A 193 8.31 -1.16 19.05
CA LYS A 193 9.51 -0.53 18.43
C LYS A 193 10.78 -1.39 18.48
N ASN A 194 10.79 -2.46 19.27
CA ASN A 194 11.88 -3.43 19.32
C ASN A 194 11.70 -4.58 18.31
N ALA A 195 10.69 -4.54 17.44
CA ALA A 195 10.49 -5.55 16.41
C ALA A 195 11.70 -5.65 15.47
N GLU A 196 11.93 -6.84 14.93
CA GLU A 196 12.95 -7.07 13.89
C GLU A 196 12.51 -6.48 12.56
N LEU A 197 11.24 -6.76 12.22
CA LEU A 197 10.57 -6.21 11.05
C LEU A 197 9.05 -6.38 11.20
N VAL A 198 8.33 -5.65 10.39
CA VAL A 198 6.86 -5.70 10.31
C VAL A 198 6.45 -6.18 8.92
N ILE A 199 5.54 -7.13 8.88
CA ILE A 199 4.76 -7.47 7.68
C ILE A 199 3.41 -6.82 7.84
N ASN A 200 3.19 -5.75 7.11
CA ASN A 200 1.88 -5.14 7.00
C ASN A 200 1.07 -5.91 5.95
N ILE A 201 -0.07 -6.44 6.33
CA ILE A 201 -0.94 -7.19 5.43
C ILE A 201 -1.94 -6.27 4.70
N ASP A 202 -1.85 -4.96 4.96
CA ASP A 202 -2.61 -3.91 4.32
C ASP A 202 -1.77 -3.25 3.22
N GLY A 203 -1.89 -3.76 2.00
CA GLY A 203 -1.19 -3.25 0.81
C GLY A 203 -0.20 -4.22 0.19
N GLY A 204 0.31 -3.88 -0.96
CA GLY A 204 0.95 -4.84 -1.86
C GLY A 204 -0.07 -5.73 -2.53
N GLY A 205 0.35 -6.94 -2.93
CA GLY A 205 -0.55 -7.90 -3.56
C GLY A 205 -0.32 -8.04 -5.06
N GLY A 206 -1.16 -8.83 -5.70
CA GLY A 206 -1.02 -9.23 -7.09
C GLY A 206 -2.08 -8.65 -8.01
N THR A 207 -1.68 -8.38 -9.24
CA THR A 207 -2.57 -7.96 -10.33
C THR A 207 -2.93 -9.15 -11.21
N LEU A 208 -4.21 -9.26 -11.52
CA LEU A 208 -4.76 -10.21 -12.47
C LEU A 208 -4.97 -9.56 -13.83
N ASP A 209 -4.76 -10.31 -14.89
CA ASP A 209 -5.16 -9.92 -16.24
C ASP A 209 -6.68 -9.73 -16.33
N GLU A 210 -7.13 -8.62 -16.90
CA GLU A 210 -8.53 -8.25 -16.97
C GLU A 210 -9.40 -9.28 -17.71
N ALA A 211 -8.91 -9.83 -18.81
CA ALA A 211 -9.68 -10.74 -19.67
C ALA A 211 -9.66 -12.19 -19.14
N THR A 212 -8.50 -12.65 -18.67
CA THR A 212 -8.28 -14.07 -18.37
C THR A 212 -8.26 -14.38 -16.88
N ALA A 213 -8.21 -13.36 -16.01
CA ALA A 213 -7.99 -13.48 -14.56
C ALA A 213 -6.74 -14.31 -14.19
N LYS A 214 -5.73 -14.35 -15.05
CA LYS A 214 -4.44 -14.98 -14.74
C LYS A 214 -3.54 -14.00 -13.99
N PRO A 215 -2.75 -14.44 -13.01
CA PRO A 215 -1.76 -13.61 -12.34
C PRO A 215 -0.77 -13.02 -13.34
N LEU A 216 -0.59 -11.68 -13.33
CA LEU A 216 0.38 -10.95 -14.14
C LEU A 216 1.68 -10.75 -13.39
N TYR A 217 1.60 -10.15 -12.22
CA TYR A 217 2.72 -9.88 -11.31
C TYR A 217 2.21 -9.70 -9.88
N TRP A 218 3.15 -9.69 -8.95
CA TRP A 218 2.88 -9.43 -7.54
C TRP A 218 3.89 -8.43 -6.98
N THR A 219 3.43 -7.50 -6.16
CA THR A 219 4.28 -6.46 -5.57
C THR A 219 4.19 -6.45 -4.05
N TRP A 220 5.30 -6.09 -3.42
CA TRP A 220 5.35 -5.70 -2.02
C TRP A 220 5.71 -4.23 -1.90
N GLN A 221 5.23 -3.55 -0.86
CA GLN A 221 5.51 -2.14 -0.68
C GLN A 221 6.55 -1.95 0.42
N GLY A 222 7.67 -1.34 0.06
CA GLY A 222 8.77 -1.02 0.99
C GLY A 222 8.85 0.47 1.34
N ALA A 223 7.97 1.27 0.76
CA ALA A 223 7.91 2.72 0.99
C ALA A 223 6.49 3.24 0.72
N GLU A 224 6.18 4.37 1.31
CA GLU A 224 4.93 5.12 1.07
C GLU A 224 5.18 6.61 1.17
N LYS A 225 4.31 7.42 0.56
CA LYS A 225 4.38 8.88 0.63
C LYS A 225 3.72 9.36 1.91
N THR A 226 4.25 10.44 2.48
CA THR A 226 3.65 11.06 3.65
C THR A 226 2.54 12.02 3.23
N TYR A 227 1.38 11.88 3.85
CA TYR A 227 0.26 12.82 3.74
C TYR A 227 0.58 14.09 4.52
N VAL A 228 0.42 15.26 3.89
CA VAL A 228 0.59 16.57 4.55
C VAL A 228 -0.42 17.54 3.99
N ASP A 229 -1.08 18.30 4.86
CA ASP A 229 -1.92 19.44 4.49
C ASP A 229 -1.26 20.75 4.88
N TYR A 230 -1.18 21.67 3.93
CA TYR A 230 -0.75 23.03 4.16
C TYR A 230 -1.90 24.01 3.92
N GLN A 231 -2.14 24.88 4.87
CA GLN A 231 -3.00 26.04 4.66
C GLN A 231 -2.20 27.20 4.08
N VAL A 232 -2.61 27.66 2.91
CA VAL A 232 -2.16 28.93 2.33
C VAL A 232 -3.13 30.01 2.73
N GLU A 233 -2.63 31.13 3.25
CA GLU A 233 -3.45 32.25 3.68
C GLU A 233 -2.95 33.55 3.06
N VAL A 234 -3.89 34.36 2.57
CA VAL A 234 -3.70 35.76 2.17
C VAL A 234 -4.58 36.65 3.03
N THR A 235 -3.99 37.68 3.60
CA THR A 235 -4.72 38.71 4.33
C THR A 235 -4.43 40.09 3.76
N ASN A 236 -5.44 40.96 3.72
CA ASN A 236 -5.26 42.38 3.43
C ASN A 236 -6.38 43.23 4.06
N PRO A 237 -6.31 44.59 4.04
CA PRO A 237 -7.27 45.42 4.72
C PRO A 237 -8.71 45.33 4.21
N GLY A 238 -8.96 44.72 3.04
CA GLY A 238 -10.29 44.75 2.45
C GLY A 238 -10.72 46.12 1.95
N GLY A 239 -12.02 46.37 1.80
CA GLY A 239 -12.58 47.67 1.40
C GLY A 239 -13.92 47.55 0.67
N HIS A 240 -14.49 48.71 0.28
CA HIS A 240 -15.72 48.73 -0.47
C HIS A 240 -15.44 48.43 -1.97
N SER A 241 -16.25 47.60 -2.62
CA SER A 241 -16.01 47.18 -4.00
C SER A 241 -16.11 48.32 -5.04
N SER A 242 -16.85 49.42 -4.72
CA SER A 242 -16.92 50.58 -5.58
C SER A 242 -15.63 51.43 -5.58
N ALA A 243 -14.71 51.18 -4.65
CA ALA A 243 -13.40 51.81 -4.57
C ALA A 243 -12.30 50.72 -4.62
N PRO A 244 -12.08 50.07 -5.77
CA PRO A 244 -11.18 48.95 -5.88
C PRO A 244 -9.75 49.35 -5.53
N ARG A 245 -9.05 48.47 -4.81
CA ARG A 245 -7.65 48.64 -4.42
C ARG A 245 -6.73 47.93 -5.42
N PRO A 246 -5.45 48.32 -5.55
CA PRO A 246 -4.49 47.61 -6.39
C PRO A 246 -4.28 46.15 -5.98
N VAL A 247 -4.54 45.83 -4.70
CA VAL A 247 -4.39 44.48 -4.12
C VAL A 247 -5.75 43.94 -3.66
N ASN A 248 -5.99 42.65 -3.93
CA ASN A 248 -7.22 41.95 -3.56
C ASN A 248 -6.84 40.54 -3.14
N ALA A 249 -7.28 40.10 -1.95
CA ALA A 249 -6.89 38.81 -1.41
C ALA A 249 -7.33 37.61 -2.27
N ILE A 250 -8.46 37.69 -2.99
CA ILE A 250 -8.87 36.66 -3.93
C ILE A 250 -7.90 36.58 -5.12
N VAL A 251 -7.51 37.75 -5.68
CA VAL A 251 -6.60 37.79 -6.83
C VAL A 251 -5.19 37.30 -6.45
N GLN A 252 -4.70 37.73 -5.27
CA GLN A 252 -3.40 37.28 -4.75
C GLN A 252 -3.42 35.76 -4.49
N MET A 253 -4.47 35.21 -3.91
CA MET A 253 -4.61 33.77 -3.73
C MET A 253 -4.66 33.03 -5.07
N ALA A 254 -5.41 33.53 -6.05
CA ALA A 254 -5.47 32.90 -7.38
C ALA A 254 -4.09 32.85 -8.04
N GLN A 255 -3.29 33.92 -7.94
CA GLN A 255 -1.91 33.96 -8.46
C GLN A 255 -0.99 32.97 -7.73
N ALA A 256 -1.13 32.85 -6.41
CA ALA A 256 -0.36 31.87 -5.63
C ALA A 256 -0.73 30.42 -6.01
N LEU A 257 -2.02 30.13 -6.16
CA LEU A 257 -2.52 28.81 -6.53
C LEU A 257 -2.13 28.42 -7.98
N GLU A 258 -2.13 29.39 -8.90
CA GLU A 258 -1.64 29.16 -10.27
C GLU A 258 -0.17 28.72 -10.26
N LYS A 259 0.69 29.42 -9.50
CA LYS A 259 2.11 29.05 -9.37
C LYS A 259 2.28 27.67 -8.71
N ILE A 260 1.58 27.41 -7.61
CA ILE A 260 1.63 26.11 -6.89
C ILE A 260 1.13 24.99 -7.81
N GLY A 261 0.02 25.19 -8.51
CA GLY A 261 -0.55 24.19 -9.42
C GLY A 261 0.33 23.89 -10.64
N ALA A 262 1.08 24.89 -11.13
CA ALA A 262 2.04 24.72 -12.20
C ALA A 262 3.37 24.12 -11.74
N TYR A 263 3.69 24.22 -10.46
CA TYR A 263 4.98 23.78 -9.93
C TYR A 263 5.14 22.25 -10.01
N ARG A 264 6.35 21.82 -10.28
CA ARG A 264 6.71 20.39 -10.33
C ARG A 264 7.95 20.18 -9.48
N PHE A 265 7.74 19.48 -8.35
CA PHE A 265 8.85 19.06 -7.51
C PHE A 265 9.88 18.26 -8.29
N LYS A 266 11.12 18.32 -7.83
CA LYS A 266 12.21 17.51 -8.41
C LYS A 266 11.80 16.04 -8.42
N ALA A 267 12.06 15.39 -9.54
CA ALA A 267 11.83 13.96 -9.65
C ALA A 267 12.93 13.17 -8.92
N GLU A 268 12.53 12.08 -8.25
CA GLU A 268 13.40 11.32 -7.37
C GLU A 268 13.16 9.82 -7.49
N LEU A 269 14.21 9.07 -7.20
CA LEU A 269 14.18 7.61 -7.06
C LEU A 269 14.80 7.22 -5.72
N ASN A 270 14.15 6.30 -5.02
CA ASN A 270 14.76 5.48 -3.99
C ASN A 270 15.00 4.05 -4.53
N PRO A 271 15.68 3.16 -3.81
CA PRO A 271 15.91 1.79 -4.27
C PRO A 271 14.63 1.03 -4.65
N VAL A 272 13.54 1.26 -3.92
CA VAL A 272 12.23 0.63 -4.14
C VAL A 272 11.60 1.11 -5.44
N THR A 273 11.50 2.43 -5.65
CA THR A 273 10.90 3.00 -6.87
C THR A 273 11.75 2.74 -8.11
N LYS A 274 13.08 2.72 -7.99
CA LYS A 274 13.96 2.32 -9.09
C LYS A 274 13.70 0.90 -9.53
N ALA A 275 13.66 -0.04 -8.59
CA ALA A 275 13.38 -1.44 -8.88
C ALA A 275 11.96 -1.64 -9.44
N TYR A 276 10.97 -0.87 -8.94
CA TYR A 276 9.63 -0.84 -9.50
C TYR A 276 9.63 -0.49 -10.99
N PHE A 277 10.18 0.66 -11.38
CA PHE A 277 10.15 1.11 -12.78
C PHE A 277 10.89 0.16 -13.73
N VAL A 278 12.01 -0.42 -13.29
CA VAL A 278 12.75 -1.43 -14.08
C VAL A 278 11.89 -2.67 -14.34
N SER A 279 11.17 -3.14 -13.33
CA SER A 279 10.36 -4.36 -13.40
C SER A 279 9.02 -4.11 -14.10
N ALA A 280 8.27 -3.07 -13.69
CA ALA A 280 6.96 -2.75 -14.23
C ALA A 280 6.99 -2.45 -15.74
N ALA A 281 8.08 -1.85 -16.24
CA ALA A 281 8.29 -1.60 -17.67
C ALA A 281 8.27 -2.86 -18.56
N GLN A 282 8.36 -4.05 -17.97
CA GLN A 282 8.29 -5.33 -18.70
C GLN A 282 6.84 -5.77 -18.92
N PHE A 283 5.90 -5.27 -18.12
CA PHE A 283 4.48 -5.63 -18.13
C PHE A 283 3.59 -4.51 -18.63
N GLU A 284 4.15 -3.29 -18.78
CA GLU A 284 3.41 -2.16 -19.33
C GLU A 284 3.09 -2.39 -20.81
N THR A 285 1.80 -2.30 -21.14
CA THR A 285 1.29 -2.57 -22.48
C THR A 285 1.43 -1.40 -23.45
N ASP A 286 1.50 -0.16 -22.92
CA ASP A 286 1.81 1.02 -23.72
C ASP A 286 3.34 1.12 -23.92
N PRO A 287 3.83 0.95 -25.18
CA PRO A 287 5.26 1.00 -25.47
C PRO A 287 5.91 2.35 -25.08
N LYS A 288 5.16 3.45 -25.14
CA LYS A 288 5.65 4.77 -24.77
C LYS A 288 5.87 4.88 -23.27
N LEU A 289 4.90 4.39 -22.47
CA LEU A 289 5.04 4.34 -21.02
C LEU A 289 6.15 3.38 -20.60
N ALA A 290 6.22 2.20 -21.19
CA ALA A 290 7.31 1.25 -20.93
C ALA A 290 8.70 1.82 -21.22
N ALA A 291 8.85 2.58 -22.33
CA ALA A 291 10.10 3.26 -22.65
C ALA A 291 10.42 4.38 -21.62
N ALA A 292 9.42 5.18 -21.24
CA ALA A 292 9.57 6.24 -20.25
C ALA A 292 9.97 5.69 -18.88
N MET A 293 9.38 4.56 -18.44
CA MET A 293 9.75 3.88 -17.18
C MET A 293 11.22 3.48 -17.18
N ARG A 294 11.70 2.86 -18.26
CA ARG A 294 13.11 2.44 -18.39
C ARG A 294 14.06 3.65 -18.41
N ALA A 295 13.71 4.70 -19.14
CA ALA A 295 14.52 5.92 -19.23
C ALA A 295 14.60 6.62 -17.88
N PHE A 296 13.46 6.79 -17.18
CA PHE A 296 13.41 7.38 -15.84
C PHE A 296 14.20 6.56 -14.79
N ALA A 297 14.09 5.24 -14.81
CA ALA A 297 14.86 4.38 -13.91
C ALA A 297 16.38 4.49 -14.12
N ALA A 298 16.81 4.75 -15.36
CA ALA A 298 18.22 4.96 -15.71
C ALA A 298 18.69 6.39 -15.38
N ASN A 299 17.84 7.38 -15.66
CA ASN A 299 18.13 8.81 -15.42
C ASN A 299 16.87 9.53 -14.94
N PRO A 300 16.73 9.82 -13.63
CA PRO A 300 15.55 10.51 -13.09
C PRO A 300 15.41 11.98 -13.56
N ALA A 301 16.38 12.53 -14.25
CA ALA A 301 16.32 13.86 -14.86
C ALA A 301 15.94 13.84 -16.34
N ASP A 302 15.55 12.69 -16.91
CA ASP A 302 15.08 12.61 -18.30
C ASP A 302 13.72 13.31 -18.45
N GLU A 303 13.72 14.51 -19.01
CA GLU A 303 12.53 15.37 -19.16
C GLU A 303 11.44 14.73 -20.03
N ALA A 304 11.80 13.99 -21.08
CA ALA A 304 10.82 13.35 -21.97
C ALA A 304 10.12 12.17 -21.25
N ALA A 305 10.89 11.39 -20.51
CA ALA A 305 10.34 10.32 -19.66
C ALA A 305 9.44 10.90 -18.55
N LEU A 306 9.89 11.95 -17.87
CA LEU A 306 9.12 12.63 -16.84
C LEU A 306 7.81 13.22 -17.36
N ALA A 307 7.83 13.88 -18.51
CA ALA A 307 6.62 14.41 -19.14
C ALA A 307 5.59 13.29 -19.41
N THR A 308 6.06 12.13 -19.88
CA THR A 308 5.21 10.97 -20.15
C THR A 308 4.64 10.36 -18.88
N LEU A 309 5.47 10.14 -17.84
CA LEU A 309 5.04 9.54 -16.58
C LEU A 309 4.13 10.46 -15.77
N ARG A 310 4.42 11.76 -15.75
CA ARG A 310 3.60 12.77 -15.05
C ARG A 310 2.24 12.99 -15.67
N ALA A 311 2.09 12.74 -16.97
CA ALA A 311 0.80 12.82 -17.66
C ALA A 311 -0.14 11.63 -17.31
N ASN A 312 0.38 10.55 -16.69
CA ASN A 312 -0.41 9.39 -16.34
C ASN A 312 -0.67 9.37 -14.83
N PRO A 313 -1.96 9.37 -14.38
CA PRO A 313 -2.34 9.35 -12.97
C PRO A 313 -1.75 8.17 -12.17
N ALA A 314 -1.56 7.00 -12.79
CA ALA A 314 -1.00 5.82 -12.14
C ALA A 314 0.48 5.97 -11.77
N TYR A 315 1.22 6.87 -12.44
CA TYR A 315 2.67 7.00 -12.27
C TYR A 315 3.11 8.36 -11.72
N VAL A 316 2.31 9.44 -11.85
CA VAL A 316 2.67 10.78 -11.37
C VAL A 316 3.05 10.79 -9.89
N GLY A 317 2.35 10.01 -9.06
CA GLY A 317 2.65 9.87 -7.63
C GLY A 317 3.96 9.11 -7.32
N LYS A 318 4.49 8.34 -8.27
CA LYS A 318 5.67 7.48 -8.06
C LYS A 318 7.00 8.16 -8.45
N VAL A 319 6.94 9.32 -9.12
CA VAL A 319 8.14 10.01 -9.62
C VAL A 319 8.65 11.15 -8.72
N GLY A 320 8.00 11.40 -7.57
CA GLY A 320 8.41 12.43 -6.62
C GLY A 320 7.27 12.95 -5.76
N THR A 321 7.53 14.03 -5.04
CA THR A 321 6.50 14.74 -4.25
C THR A 321 5.45 15.34 -5.18
N THR A 322 4.18 15.30 -4.75
CA THR A 322 3.05 15.93 -5.43
C THR A 322 2.25 16.76 -4.46
N CYS A 323 1.87 17.98 -4.87
CA CYS A 323 1.00 18.87 -4.10
C CYS A 323 -0.11 19.41 -5.00
N VAL A 324 -1.35 19.39 -4.50
CA VAL A 324 -2.53 19.86 -5.25
C VAL A 324 -3.42 20.71 -4.36
N PRO A 325 -3.97 21.84 -4.86
CA PRO A 325 -5.02 22.57 -4.17
C PRO A 325 -6.30 21.72 -4.10
N THR A 326 -6.90 21.60 -2.92
CA THR A 326 -8.12 20.80 -2.70
C THR A 326 -9.29 21.62 -2.19
N MET A 327 -9.05 22.72 -1.48
CA MET A 327 -10.10 23.58 -0.93
C MET A 327 -9.70 25.05 -1.03
N ILE A 328 -10.70 25.94 -1.18
CA ILE A 328 -10.53 27.39 -1.11
C ILE A 328 -11.72 28.03 -0.41
N HIS A 329 -11.47 28.99 0.47
CA HIS A 329 -12.48 29.75 1.19
C HIS A 329 -12.11 31.23 1.23
N GLY A 330 -13.08 32.12 1.03
CA GLY A 330 -12.86 33.57 1.13
C GLY A 330 -14.04 34.40 0.68
N GLY A 331 -14.01 35.70 1.07
CA GLY A 331 -15.10 36.62 0.87
C GLY A 331 -16.17 36.51 1.94
N HIS A 332 -16.85 37.61 2.21
CA HIS A 332 -17.91 37.69 3.23
C HIS A 332 -19.12 38.53 2.79
N ALA A 333 -18.97 39.31 1.73
CA ALA A 333 -20.08 40.10 1.14
C ALA A 333 -19.82 40.38 -0.35
N GLN A 334 -20.89 40.49 -1.14
CA GLN A 334 -20.80 40.72 -2.58
C GLN A 334 -20.18 42.07 -2.96
N ASN A 335 -20.32 43.07 -2.08
CA ASN A 335 -19.86 44.43 -2.30
C ASN A 335 -18.63 44.82 -1.44
N ALA A 336 -17.92 43.85 -0.91
CA ALA A 336 -16.73 44.07 -0.09
C ALA A 336 -15.50 43.33 -0.65
N LEU A 337 -14.35 43.97 -0.61
CA LEU A 337 -13.06 43.31 -0.86
C LEU A 337 -12.75 42.36 0.31
N PRO A 338 -12.37 41.10 0.06
CA PRO A 338 -12.12 40.13 1.11
C PRO A 338 -10.89 40.50 1.94
N GLN A 339 -10.99 40.33 3.26
CA GLN A 339 -9.91 40.58 4.20
C GLN A 339 -9.01 39.34 4.39
N ARG A 340 -9.55 38.15 4.10
CA ARG A 340 -8.87 36.87 4.24
C ARG A 340 -9.36 35.91 3.17
N VAL A 341 -8.40 35.17 2.58
CA VAL A 341 -8.67 34.02 1.73
C VAL A 341 -7.74 32.91 2.17
N THR A 342 -8.25 31.69 2.32
CA THR A 342 -7.47 30.50 2.65
C THR A 342 -7.67 29.43 1.58
N ALA A 343 -6.64 28.62 1.35
CA ALA A 343 -6.70 27.43 0.51
C ALA A 343 -5.97 26.27 1.19
N ASN A 344 -6.46 25.05 0.99
CA ASN A 344 -5.76 23.84 1.40
C ASN A 344 -4.94 23.29 0.23
N ILE A 345 -3.68 22.97 0.50
CA ILE A 345 -2.78 22.29 -0.42
C ILE A 345 -2.49 20.90 0.17
N ASN A 346 -3.08 19.86 -0.42
CA ASN A 346 -2.75 18.48 -0.04
C ASN A 346 -1.49 18.01 -0.75
N CYS A 347 -0.52 17.59 0.02
CA CYS A 347 0.74 17.06 -0.47
C CYS A 347 0.88 15.58 -0.13
N ARG A 348 1.46 14.85 -1.07
CA ARG A 348 1.98 13.50 -0.87
C ARG A 348 3.49 13.57 -1.04
N VAL A 349 4.18 13.62 0.10
CA VAL A 349 5.62 13.90 0.17
C VAL A 349 6.41 12.61 -0.05
N PHE A 350 7.39 12.68 -0.94
CA PHE A 350 8.28 11.55 -1.24
C PHE A 350 9.16 11.22 -0.02
N PRO A 351 9.44 9.93 0.26
CA PRO A 351 10.28 9.53 1.41
C PRO A 351 11.65 10.21 1.40
N GLY A 352 12.05 10.72 2.56
CA GLY A 352 13.35 11.39 2.74
C GLY A 352 13.28 12.90 2.90
N HIS A 353 12.13 13.53 2.70
CA HIS A 353 11.91 14.95 2.92
C HIS A 353 11.15 15.21 4.22
N THR A 354 11.41 16.38 4.82
CA THR A 354 10.66 16.87 5.98
C THR A 354 9.46 17.73 5.53
N ARG A 355 8.46 17.85 6.40
CA ARG A 355 7.32 18.75 6.16
C ARG A 355 7.78 20.19 5.99
N GLU A 356 8.76 20.61 6.78
CA GLU A 356 9.29 21.99 6.75
C GLU A 356 10.02 22.31 5.43
N GLU A 357 10.77 21.35 4.87
CA GLU A 357 11.38 21.50 3.54
C GLU A 357 10.33 21.75 2.47
N ILE A 358 9.26 20.93 2.44
CA ILE A 358 8.17 21.08 1.47
C ILE A 358 7.40 22.39 1.69
N ARG A 359 7.12 22.77 2.94
CA ARG A 359 6.48 24.04 3.30
C ARG A 359 7.30 25.22 2.77
N SER A 360 8.61 25.20 2.99
CA SER A 360 9.53 26.26 2.58
C SER A 360 9.63 26.37 1.05
N GLU A 361 9.66 25.23 0.35
CA GLU A 361 9.68 25.17 -1.11
C GLU A 361 8.38 25.74 -1.70
N LEU A 362 7.21 25.34 -1.14
CA LEU A 362 5.92 25.91 -1.55
C LEU A 362 5.83 27.41 -1.29
N ALA A 363 6.37 27.91 -0.17
CA ALA A 363 6.40 29.35 0.15
C ALA A 363 7.26 30.12 -0.87
N GLY A 364 8.40 29.56 -1.27
CA GLY A 364 9.23 30.12 -2.33
C GLY A 364 8.52 30.20 -3.68
N VAL A 365 7.74 29.17 -4.03
CA VAL A 365 6.94 29.12 -5.26
C VAL A 365 5.78 30.11 -5.24
N ALA A 366 5.02 30.14 -4.15
CA ALA A 366 3.84 31.00 -4.02
C ALA A 366 4.21 32.50 -4.05
N GLY A 367 5.34 32.84 -3.44
CA GLY A 367 5.83 34.24 -3.32
C GLY A 367 5.50 34.86 -1.97
N GLY A 368 6.13 36.01 -1.67
CA GLY A 368 6.16 36.61 -0.33
C GLY A 368 4.87 37.20 0.23
N GLU A 369 3.76 37.15 -0.50
CA GLU A 369 2.47 37.76 -0.08
C GLU A 369 1.51 36.74 0.56
N VAL A 370 1.95 35.49 0.73
CA VAL A 370 1.15 34.41 1.34
C VAL A 370 1.84 33.82 2.56
N THR A 371 1.05 33.38 3.53
CA THR A 371 1.53 32.59 4.66
C THR A 371 1.17 31.11 4.40
N ILE A 372 2.15 30.20 4.58
CA ILE A 372 1.91 28.76 4.45
C ILE A 372 2.19 28.10 5.80
N THR A 373 1.18 27.41 6.34
CA THR A 373 1.23 26.75 7.63
C THR A 373 0.93 25.26 7.46
N ASP A 374 1.71 24.39 8.10
CA ASP A 374 1.39 22.95 8.20
C ASP A 374 0.19 22.77 9.15
N VAL A 375 -0.89 22.18 8.64
CA VAL A 375 -2.13 21.93 9.38
C VAL A 375 -2.46 20.44 9.49
N SER A 376 -1.50 19.56 9.18
CA SER A 376 -1.69 18.10 9.13
C SER A 376 -1.95 17.44 10.50
N GLY A 377 -1.73 18.16 11.61
CA GLY A 377 -1.92 17.57 12.95
C GLY A 377 -0.91 16.47 13.30
N GLY A 378 -1.35 15.52 14.16
CA GLY A 378 -0.55 14.41 14.65
C GLY A 378 -0.78 13.07 13.96
N ASP A 379 -1.61 13.06 12.89
CA ASP A 379 -2.13 11.83 12.25
C ASP A 379 -1.22 11.34 11.12
N THR A 380 -0.04 11.94 10.98
CA THR A 380 0.94 11.58 9.95
C THR A 380 2.36 11.80 10.45
N THR A 381 3.29 11.02 9.94
CA THR A 381 4.72 11.15 10.24
C THR A 381 5.56 10.93 8.99
N MET A 382 6.73 11.59 8.95
CA MET A 382 7.69 11.34 7.89
C MET A 382 8.35 9.99 8.13
N SER A 383 8.38 9.15 7.11
CA SER A 383 8.99 7.83 7.21
C SER A 383 9.95 7.55 6.05
N PRO A 384 11.14 6.98 6.31
CA PRO A 384 12.04 6.57 5.25
C PRO A 384 11.51 5.34 4.52
N ALA A 385 12.04 5.05 3.32
CA ALA A 385 11.85 3.75 2.70
C ALA A 385 12.53 2.66 3.55
N SER A 386 11.90 1.49 3.67
CA SER A 386 12.51 0.31 4.28
C SER A 386 13.68 -0.19 3.43
N PRO A 387 14.75 -0.72 4.04
CA PRO A 387 15.87 -1.29 3.30
C PRO A 387 15.44 -2.52 2.50
N MET A 388 16.13 -2.81 1.39
CA MET A 388 15.92 -4.04 0.60
C MET A 388 16.56 -5.24 1.34
N ARG A 389 15.91 -5.75 2.38
CA ARG A 389 16.42 -6.85 3.22
C ARG A 389 16.37 -8.19 2.46
N ALA A 390 17.51 -8.88 2.40
CA ALA A 390 17.61 -10.15 1.68
C ALA A 390 16.77 -11.27 2.32
N ASP A 391 16.62 -11.28 3.64
CA ASP A 391 15.79 -12.26 4.36
C ASP A 391 14.30 -12.09 4.04
N PHE A 392 13.80 -10.85 4.03
CA PHE A 392 12.42 -10.55 3.63
C PHE A 392 12.18 -10.87 2.16
N VAL A 393 13.02 -10.35 1.26
CA VAL A 393 12.88 -10.58 -0.19
C VAL A 393 12.93 -12.08 -0.51
N GLY A 394 13.89 -12.81 0.08
CA GLY A 394 14.00 -14.26 -0.12
C GLY A 394 12.79 -15.04 0.43
N ALA A 395 12.20 -14.61 1.55
CA ALA A 395 10.99 -15.23 2.11
C ALA A 395 9.78 -15.03 1.19
N VAL A 396 9.60 -13.81 0.67
CA VAL A 396 8.54 -13.48 -0.29
C VAL A 396 8.72 -14.27 -1.59
N GLU A 397 9.92 -14.27 -2.19
CA GLU A 397 10.21 -15.00 -3.41
C GLU A 397 9.95 -16.51 -3.24
N LYS A 398 10.34 -17.07 -2.10
CA LYS A 398 10.09 -18.49 -1.78
C LYS A 398 8.59 -18.77 -1.68
N ALA A 399 7.82 -17.93 -1.00
CA ALA A 399 6.38 -18.08 -0.88
C ALA A 399 5.70 -17.97 -2.25
N MET A 400 6.01 -16.92 -3.00
CA MET A 400 5.44 -16.69 -4.33
C MET A 400 5.81 -17.79 -5.34
N LYS A 401 7.07 -18.22 -5.37
CA LYS A 401 7.51 -19.34 -6.22
C LYS A 401 6.75 -20.62 -5.93
N ARG A 402 6.38 -20.86 -4.66
CA ARG A 402 5.61 -22.05 -4.28
C ARG A 402 4.14 -21.93 -4.66
N VAL A 403 3.55 -20.73 -4.47
CA VAL A 403 2.11 -20.51 -4.62
C VAL A 403 1.75 -20.13 -6.06
N TYR A 404 2.54 -19.28 -6.68
CA TYR A 404 2.34 -18.77 -8.03
C TYR A 404 3.62 -18.89 -8.87
N PRO A 405 4.01 -20.13 -9.27
CA PRO A 405 5.24 -20.36 -10.01
C PRO A 405 5.30 -19.55 -11.30
N GLY A 406 6.37 -18.79 -11.49
CA GLY A 406 6.61 -17.98 -12.69
C GLY A 406 5.95 -16.61 -12.67
N VAL A 407 5.18 -16.26 -11.64
CA VAL A 407 4.67 -14.90 -11.45
C VAL A 407 5.80 -13.99 -11.00
N PRO A 408 6.07 -12.88 -11.71
CA PRO A 408 7.09 -11.92 -11.33
C PRO A 408 6.77 -11.24 -9.99
N VAL A 409 7.83 -10.99 -9.21
CA VAL A 409 7.76 -10.36 -7.87
C VAL A 409 8.73 -9.19 -7.83
N PHE A 410 8.24 -8.01 -7.47
CA PHE A 410 9.09 -6.83 -7.36
C PHE A 410 8.54 -5.81 -6.36
N PRO A 411 9.40 -4.89 -5.85
CA PRO A 411 8.98 -3.88 -4.91
C PRO A 411 8.13 -2.80 -5.55
N SER A 412 7.33 -2.12 -4.71
CA SER A 412 6.60 -0.91 -5.08
C SER A 412 6.59 0.12 -3.94
N GLN A 413 6.19 1.34 -4.26
CA GLN A 413 5.94 2.40 -3.30
C GLN A 413 4.49 2.82 -3.41
N SER A 414 3.80 2.90 -2.26
CA SER A 414 2.45 3.45 -2.19
C SER A 414 2.46 4.96 -2.34
N SER A 415 1.43 5.49 -3.00
CA SER A 415 1.12 6.94 -2.97
C SER A 415 0.24 7.31 -1.78
N GLY A 416 -0.40 6.31 -1.13
CA GLY A 416 -1.10 6.41 0.14
C GLY A 416 -0.16 6.29 1.33
N ALA A 417 -0.73 6.26 2.53
CA ALA A 417 -0.05 6.01 3.79
C ALA A 417 -0.75 4.84 4.50
N THR A 418 -0.05 4.13 5.36
CA THR A 418 -0.57 3.05 6.20
C THR A 418 0.09 3.12 7.60
N ASP A 419 -0.32 2.29 8.53
CA ASP A 419 0.34 2.14 9.84
C ASP A 419 1.83 1.82 9.75
N SER A 420 2.32 1.36 8.59
CA SER A 420 3.76 1.12 8.33
C SER A 420 4.63 2.36 8.55
N MET A 421 4.07 3.56 8.35
CA MET A 421 4.84 4.80 8.54
C MET A 421 5.34 4.97 9.98
N TRP A 422 4.53 4.57 10.98
CA TRP A 422 4.89 4.69 12.39
C TRP A 422 6.09 3.82 12.74
N TYR A 423 6.11 2.58 12.26
CA TYR A 423 7.23 1.67 12.47
C TYR A 423 8.51 2.15 11.77
N ARG A 424 8.39 2.58 10.51
CA ARG A 424 9.55 3.10 9.76
C ARG A 424 10.11 4.38 10.38
N ALA A 425 9.27 5.26 10.91
CA ALA A 425 9.70 6.46 11.64
C ALA A 425 10.49 6.12 12.91
N LEU A 426 10.19 4.98 13.54
CA LEU A 426 10.94 4.44 14.70
C LEU A 426 12.16 3.60 14.30
N GLY A 427 12.49 3.51 13.00
CA GLY A 427 13.63 2.74 12.50
C GLY A 427 13.36 1.24 12.37
N VAL A 428 12.11 0.78 12.52
CA VAL A 428 11.72 -0.62 12.31
C VAL A 428 11.30 -0.81 10.85
N PRO A 429 11.98 -1.68 10.08
CA PRO A 429 11.59 -1.98 8.71
C PRO A 429 10.16 -2.52 8.64
N SER A 430 9.32 -1.95 7.77
CA SER A 430 7.95 -2.40 7.54
C SER A 430 7.68 -2.55 6.04
N TYR A 431 7.10 -3.69 5.67
CA TYR A 431 6.80 -4.06 4.30
C TYR A 431 5.34 -4.47 4.17
N ALA A 432 4.62 -3.84 3.25
CA ALA A 432 3.27 -4.31 2.95
C ALA A 432 3.34 -5.47 1.93
N ALA A 433 2.65 -6.58 2.25
CA ALA A 433 2.79 -7.84 1.55
C ALA A 433 1.49 -8.70 1.62
N SER A 434 0.36 -8.13 1.15
CA SER A 434 -0.93 -8.83 1.07
C SER A 434 -0.83 -10.09 0.20
N ALA A 435 -1.57 -11.12 0.58
CA ALA A 435 -1.64 -12.39 -0.15
C ALA A 435 -2.63 -12.37 -1.32
N THR A 436 -3.38 -11.30 -1.50
CA THR A 436 -4.52 -11.23 -2.42
C THR A 436 -4.11 -10.82 -3.83
N PHE A 437 -4.90 -11.28 -4.81
CA PHE A 437 -4.85 -10.87 -6.20
C PHE A 437 -6.20 -10.28 -6.60
N SER A 438 -6.18 -9.16 -7.32
CA SER A 438 -7.35 -8.49 -7.87
C SER A 438 -7.12 -8.08 -9.32
N LYS A 439 -8.19 -7.81 -10.06
CA LYS A 439 -8.14 -7.04 -11.29
C LYS A 439 -8.19 -5.55 -10.93
N ASP A 440 -7.62 -4.69 -11.76
CA ASP A 440 -7.73 -3.24 -11.58
C ASP A 440 -9.21 -2.79 -11.60
N SER A 441 -10.05 -3.43 -12.45
CA SER A 441 -11.50 -3.21 -12.49
C SER A 441 -12.28 -3.72 -11.26
N GLU A 442 -11.62 -4.40 -10.33
CA GLU A 442 -12.19 -4.94 -9.09
C GLU A 442 -11.60 -4.29 -7.84
N ASP A 443 -10.66 -3.38 -7.99
CA ASP A 443 -10.11 -2.58 -6.90
C ASP A 443 -11.11 -1.47 -6.54
N PHE A 444 -11.82 -1.70 -5.43
CA PHE A 444 -12.87 -0.82 -4.92
C PHE A 444 -12.65 -0.48 -3.43
N ALA A 445 -11.42 -0.54 -2.93
CA ALA A 445 -11.08 0.00 -1.63
C ALA A 445 -11.62 1.46 -1.53
N HIS A 446 -12.32 1.78 -0.45
CA HIS A 446 -13.06 3.03 -0.23
C HIS A 446 -14.21 3.30 -1.22
N GLY A 447 -14.42 2.44 -2.21
CA GLY A 447 -15.44 2.59 -3.25
C GLY A 447 -16.75 1.90 -2.92
N LEU A 448 -17.69 1.99 -3.88
CA LEU A 448 -19.00 1.33 -3.80
C LEU A 448 -18.91 -0.14 -4.18
N ASN A 449 -19.65 -0.99 -3.46
CA ASN A 449 -19.67 -2.43 -3.69
C ASN A 449 -18.27 -3.06 -3.63
N GLU A 450 -17.51 -2.66 -2.62
CA GLU A 450 -16.19 -3.21 -2.30
C GLU A 450 -16.24 -4.74 -2.21
N ARG A 451 -15.19 -5.40 -2.70
CA ARG A 451 -15.22 -6.83 -2.95
C ARG A 451 -13.85 -7.50 -2.96
N VAL A 452 -13.84 -8.81 -2.71
CA VAL A 452 -12.65 -9.65 -2.82
C VAL A 452 -12.97 -11.02 -3.41
N ARG A 453 -12.06 -11.59 -4.20
CA ARG A 453 -12.19 -12.92 -4.78
C ARG A 453 -11.92 -14.02 -3.76
N LEU A 454 -12.85 -14.97 -3.61
CA LEU A 454 -12.67 -16.13 -2.73
C LEU A 454 -11.59 -17.10 -3.24
N SER A 455 -11.20 -17.01 -4.51
CA SER A 455 -10.07 -17.76 -5.05
C SER A 455 -8.73 -17.43 -4.40
N ASN A 456 -8.64 -16.32 -3.66
CA ASN A 456 -7.47 -15.93 -2.86
C ASN A 456 -7.30 -16.78 -1.58
N ILE A 457 -8.33 -17.46 -1.08
CA ILE A 457 -8.29 -18.14 0.23
C ILE A 457 -7.16 -19.18 0.29
N ARG A 458 -7.21 -20.20 -0.55
CA ARG A 458 -6.22 -21.30 -0.49
C ARG A 458 -4.81 -20.86 -0.84
N PRO A 459 -4.58 -20.07 -1.91
CA PRO A 459 -3.26 -19.50 -2.18
C PRO A 459 -2.74 -18.64 -1.05
N GLY A 460 -3.58 -17.78 -0.49
CA GLY A 460 -3.21 -16.87 0.59
C GLY A 460 -2.83 -17.60 1.88
N LEU A 461 -3.58 -18.64 2.30
CA LEU A 461 -3.20 -19.48 3.43
C LEU A 461 -1.81 -20.10 3.24
N ASN A 462 -1.52 -20.62 2.03
CA ASN A 462 -0.21 -21.20 1.72
C ASN A 462 0.89 -20.11 1.70
N TYR A 463 0.60 -18.93 1.14
CA TYR A 463 1.53 -17.82 1.08
C TYR A 463 1.92 -17.33 2.48
N TYR A 464 0.94 -16.98 3.31
CA TYR A 464 1.21 -16.48 4.66
C TYR A 464 1.87 -17.55 5.54
N SER A 465 1.48 -18.81 5.44
CA SER A 465 2.13 -19.88 6.20
C SER A 465 3.63 -20.00 5.86
N ILE A 466 4.00 -19.87 4.58
CA ILE A 466 5.41 -19.89 4.16
C ILE A 466 6.11 -18.61 4.58
N LEU A 467 5.55 -17.43 4.30
CA LEU A 467 6.15 -16.14 4.62
C LEU A 467 6.43 -16.01 6.12
N PHE A 468 5.41 -16.28 6.96
CA PHE A 468 5.54 -16.15 8.41
C PHE A 468 6.51 -17.18 8.99
N SER A 469 6.51 -18.42 8.45
CA SER A 469 7.47 -19.43 8.91
C SER A 469 8.92 -19.09 8.52
N GLU A 470 9.15 -18.53 7.31
CA GLU A 470 10.51 -18.14 6.89
C GLU A 470 11.07 -16.99 7.74
N LEU A 471 10.23 -16.03 8.13
CA LEU A 471 10.64 -14.86 8.87
C LEU A 471 10.68 -15.07 10.40
N SER A 472 10.11 -16.16 10.91
CA SER A 472 10.07 -16.46 12.33
C SER A 472 10.97 -17.63 12.78
N LYS A 473 11.90 -18.05 11.90
CA LYS A 473 12.91 -19.09 12.15
C LYS A 473 13.96 -18.66 13.17
#